data_ffcd4b95087f123d845d3a9481d389e1
#
_entry.id   ffcd4b95087f123d845d3a9481d389e1
#
_cell.length_a   1.000
_cell.length_b   1.000
_cell.length_c   1.000
_cell.angle_alpha   90.00
_cell.angle_beta   90.00
_cell.angle_gamma   90.00
#
_symmetry.space_group_name_H-M   'P 1'
#
loop_
_entity.id
_entity.type
_entity.pdbx_description
1 polymer ?
#
loop_
_entity_poly.entity_id
_entity_poly.type
_entity_poly.pdbx_seq_one_letter_code
_entity_poly.pdbx_strand_id
1 'polypeptide(L)'
;MPGSRIQDELFSSRSARDKYASLVVGRSGLGALLQYEFVVALAQARAGALGLVLRKQLYPWLLGGCGRNVIFGQNVVLRHPHKIHIGSNVVIDDNCLLDAKGESNQGIRIGDGVFVGRNSILSCKDGDIELKDGANIGFNCEVFSASRVTIGAGVLMAAYAYVIGGDHDFSDPARSVLDQSRTSSGVTIGDGAWLGAGAKVLDGVTIGNHAVIGAGAVVREAVPDRAVAVGVPARVVSSRAT
;
A
#
# COMPACT_ATOMS: atom_id res chain seq x y z
N MET A 1 -4.03 19.44 -10.80
CA MET A 1 -5.47 19.38 -10.43
C MET A 1 -5.56 18.47 -9.21
N PRO A 2 -6.28 18.81 -8.15
CA PRO A 2 -6.43 17.87 -7.04
C PRO A 2 -7.18 16.64 -7.58
N GLY A 3 -6.63 15.46 -7.38
CA GLY A 3 -7.27 14.19 -7.74
C GLY A 3 -8.66 14.09 -7.14
N SER A 4 -9.58 13.44 -7.87
CA SER A 4 -11.00 13.35 -7.47
C SER A 4 -11.11 12.83 -6.03
N ARG A 5 -11.59 13.67 -5.14
CA ARG A 5 -11.89 13.26 -3.77
C ARG A 5 -13.00 12.21 -3.82
N ILE A 6 -12.97 11.24 -2.91
CA ILE A 6 -14.09 10.28 -2.77
C ILE A 6 -15.42 11.04 -2.62
N GLN A 7 -15.40 12.19 -1.91
CA GLN A 7 -16.56 13.07 -1.78
C GLN A 7 -17.07 13.58 -3.14
N ASP A 8 -16.17 14.01 -4.03
CA ASP A 8 -16.56 14.51 -5.36
C ASP A 8 -17.28 13.42 -6.16
N GLU A 9 -16.79 12.19 -6.07
CA GLU A 9 -17.43 11.03 -6.70
C GLU A 9 -18.76 10.68 -6.04
N LEU A 10 -18.87 10.75 -4.71
CA LEU A 10 -20.11 10.49 -3.97
C LEU A 10 -21.24 11.46 -4.38
N PHE A 11 -20.89 12.73 -4.56
CA PHE A 11 -21.84 13.78 -4.94
C PHE A 11 -22.03 13.94 -6.45
N SER A 12 -21.27 13.18 -7.27
CA SER A 12 -21.43 13.22 -8.72
C SER A 12 -22.79 12.65 -9.15
N SER A 13 -23.31 13.14 -10.28
CA SER A 13 -24.54 12.65 -10.90
C SER A 13 -24.40 11.31 -11.62
N ARG A 14 -23.23 10.66 -11.55
CA ARG A 14 -22.95 9.37 -12.20
C ARG A 14 -23.82 8.25 -11.63
N SER A 15 -24.10 7.24 -12.47
CA SER A 15 -24.81 6.05 -12.01
C SER A 15 -23.99 5.27 -10.97
N ALA A 16 -24.67 4.48 -10.11
CA ALA A 16 -23.98 3.63 -9.13
C ALA A 16 -22.99 2.67 -9.79
N ARG A 17 -23.31 2.15 -10.99
CA ARG A 17 -22.42 1.31 -11.78
C ARG A 17 -21.15 2.06 -12.19
N ASP A 18 -21.28 3.30 -12.66
CA ASP A 18 -20.14 4.09 -13.12
C ASP A 18 -19.26 4.52 -11.96
N LYS A 19 -19.85 4.85 -10.80
CA LYS A 19 -19.13 5.08 -9.55
C LYS A 19 -18.34 3.84 -9.12
N TYR A 20 -18.97 2.68 -9.14
CA TYR A 20 -18.32 1.41 -8.81
C TYR A 20 -17.16 1.11 -9.78
N ALA A 21 -17.40 1.23 -11.08
CA ALA A 21 -16.35 1.01 -12.08
C ALA A 21 -15.17 1.98 -11.90
N SER A 22 -15.44 3.25 -11.58
CA SER A 22 -14.41 4.26 -11.32
C SER A 22 -13.64 3.98 -10.01
N LEU A 23 -14.33 3.65 -8.93
CA LEU A 23 -13.72 3.52 -7.59
C LEU A 23 -13.03 2.17 -7.37
N VAL A 24 -13.46 1.13 -8.07
CA VAL A 24 -13.00 -0.25 -7.82
C VAL A 24 -12.24 -0.83 -9.00
N VAL A 25 -12.85 -0.84 -10.19
CA VAL A 25 -12.25 -1.46 -11.38
C VAL A 25 -11.14 -0.58 -11.98
N GLY A 26 -11.36 0.75 -12.00
CA GLY A 26 -10.42 1.73 -12.53
C GLY A 26 -10.30 1.74 -14.05
N ARG A 27 -11.12 0.98 -14.76
CA ARG A 27 -11.22 0.96 -16.22
C ARG A 27 -12.65 1.20 -16.65
N SER A 28 -12.82 1.96 -17.71
CA SER A 28 -14.13 2.18 -18.34
C SER A 28 -14.52 1.01 -19.24
N GLY A 29 -15.83 0.84 -19.42
CA GLY A 29 -16.39 -0.16 -20.33
C GLY A 29 -16.92 -1.41 -19.66
N LEU A 30 -17.98 -1.97 -20.25
CA LEU A 30 -18.69 -3.13 -19.74
C LEU A 30 -17.80 -4.39 -19.69
N GLY A 31 -16.90 -4.55 -20.65
CA GLY A 31 -16.00 -5.71 -20.71
C GLY A 31 -15.05 -5.79 -19.50
N ALA A 32 -14.44 -4.66 -19.11
CA ALA A 32 -13.57 -4.61 -17.93
C ALA A 32 -14.34 -4.90 -16.64
N LEU A 33 -15.56 -4.36 -16.52
CA LEU A 33 -16.42 -4.63 -15.38
C LEU A 33 -16.81 -6.11 -15.30
N LEU A 34 -17.27 -6.70 -16.39
CA LEU A 34 -17.66 -8.12 -16.43
C LEU A 34 -16.47 -9.06 -16.13
N GLN A 35 -15.29 -8.74 -16.68
CA GLN A 35 -14.06 -9.49 -16.37
C GLN A 35 -13.73 -9.44 -14.88
N TYR A 36 -13.80 -8.26 -14.27
CA TYR A 36 -13.54 -8.08 -12.85
C TYR A 36 -14.54 -8.86 -12.00
N GLU A 37 -15.84 -8.69 -12.24
CA GLU A 37 -16.91 -9.39 -11.52
C GLU A 37 -16.81 -10.91 -11.65
N PHE A 38 -16.52 -11.41 -12.84
CA PHE A 38 -16.32 -12.84 -13.06
C PHE A 38 -15.20 -13.42 -12.19
N VAL A 39 -14.04 -12.75 -12.18
CA VAL A 39 -12.88 -13.20 -11.40
C VAL A 39 -13.19 -13.13 -9.89
N VAL A 40 -13.76 -12.04 -9.43
CA VAL A 40 -14.09 -11.84 -8.00
C VAL A 40 -15.13 -12.87 -7.53
N ALA A 41 -16.20 -13.06 -8.28
CA ALA A 41 -17.27 -14.03 -7.93
C ALA A 41 -16.75 -15.46 -7.82
N LEU A 42 -15.81 -15.86 -8.68
CA LEU A 42 -15.28 -17.23 -8.69
C LEU A 42 -14.16 -17.46 -7.66
N ALA A 43 -13.30 -16.45 -7.43
CA ALA A 43 -12.02 -16.68 -6.78
C ALA A 43 -11.87 -16.06 -5.39
N GLN A 44 -12.46 -14.89 -5.14
CA GLN A 44 -12.10 -14.08 -3.97
C GLN A 44 -12.41 -14.77 -2.65
N ALA A 45 -13.64 -15.19 -2.44
CA ALA A 45 -14.09 -15.76 -1.17
C ALA A 45 -13.93 -17.30 -1.06
N ARG A 46 -13.45 -17.96 -2.13
CA ARG A 46 -13.30 -19.42 -2.12
C ARG A 46 -12.18 -19.84 -1.17
N ALA A 47 -12.55 -20.64 -0.16
CA ALA A 47 -11.61 -21.19 0.81
C ALA A 47 -10.85 -22.42 0.28
N GLY A 48 -9.77 -22.78 0.97
CA GLY A 48 -9.03 -24.03 0.75
C GLY A 48 -8.24 -24.07 -0.56
N ALA A 49 -7.78 -25.28 -0.92
CA ALA A 49 -6.92 -25.52 -2.07
C ALA A 49 -7.55 -25.09 -3.40
N LEU A 50 -8.84 -25.32 -3.58
CA LEU A 50 -9.56 -24.88 -4.77
C LEU A 50 -9.51 -23.35 -4.91
N GLY A 51 -9.73 -22.61 -3.81
CA GLY A 51 -9.63 -21.16 -3.81
C GLY A 51 -8.23 -20.66 -4.17
N LEU A 52 -7.20 -21.29 -3.62
CA LEU A 52 -5.80 -20.97 -3.98
C LEU A 52 -5.53 -21.15 -5.47
N VAL A 53 -5.96 -22.28 -6.05
CA VAL A 53 -5.78 -22.54 -7.48
C VAL A 53 -6.54 -21.53 -8.33
N LEU A 54 -7.79 -21.22 -7.99
CA LEU A 54 -8.60 -20.26 -8.74
C LEU A 54 -7.96 -18.85 -8.70
N ARG A 55 -7.53 -18.36 -7.54
CA ARG A 55 -6.86 -17.06 -7.43
C ARG A 55 -5.54 -17.02 -8.21
N LYS A 56 -4.73 -18.07 -8.10
CA LYS A 56 -3.48 -18.19 -8.87
C LYS A 56 -3.70 -18.12 -10.37
N GLN A 57 -4.79 -18.67 -10.89
CA GLN A 57 -5.11 -18.69 -12.32
C GLN A 57 -5.80 -17.41 -12.80
N LEU A 58 -6.73 -16.86 -11.99
CA LEU A 58 -7.63 -15.81 -12.45
C LEU A 58 -7.16 -14.39 -12.11
N TYR A 59 -6.52 -14.18 -10.95
CA TYR A 59 -6.07 -12.84 -10.55
C TYR A 59 -5.07 -12.21 -11.53
N PRO A 60 -4.11 -12.95 -12.14
CA PRO A 60 -3.23 -12.38 -13.15
C PRO A 60 -3.96 -11.74 -14.34
N TRP A 61 -5.19 -12.16 -14.66
CA TRP A 61 -5.98 -11.54 -15.74
C TRP A 61 -6.42 -10.10 -15.43
N LEU A 62 -6.48 -9.75 -14.15
CA LEU A 62 -6.84 -8.40 -13.71
C LEU A 62 -5.62 -7.50 -13.59
N LEU A 63 -4.47 -8.06 -13.21
CA LEU A 63 -3.26 -7.33 -12.85
C LEU A 63 -2.56 -6.71 -14.06
N GLY A 64 -1.83 -5.60 -13.83
CA GLY A 64 -0.95 -5.00 -14.83
C GLY A 64 0.24 -5.88 -15.17
N GLY A 65 0.67 -6.72 -14.22
CA GLY A 65 1.71 -7.73 -14.41
C GLY A 65 1.78 -8.67 -13.20
N CYS A 66 2.09 -9.94 -13.46
CA CYS A 66 2.23 -10.95 -12.42
C CYS A 66 3.33 -11.94 -12.79
N GLY A 67 4.33 -12.06 -11.92
CA GLY A 67 5.42 -13.01 -12.07
C GLY A 67 5.00 -14.45 -11.78
N ARG A 68 5.99 -15.32 -11.64
CA ARG A 68 5.78 -16.75 -11.39
C ARG A 68 5.69 -17.02 -9.88
N ASN A 69 4.98 -18.10 -9.52
CA ASN A 69 4.89 -18.59 -8.15
C ASN A 69 4.36 -17.54 -7.16
N VAL A 70 3.28 -16.85 -7.55
CA VAL A 70 2.57 -15.92 -6.68
C VAL A 70 1.42 -16.65 -5.98
N ILE A 71 1.31 -16.45 -4.68
CA ILE A 71 0.23 -16.99 -3.83
C ILE A 71 -0.67 -15.85 -3.38
N PHE A 72 -1.96 -16.00 -3.62
CA PHE A 72 -2.98 -15.07 -3.14
C PHE A 72 -3.85 -15.77 -2.09
N GLY A 73 -3.86 -15.25 -0.90
CA GLY A 73 -4.72 -15.66 0.21
C GLY A 73 -6.21 -15.43 -0.06
N GLN A 74 -7.05 -15.89 0.83
CA GLN A 74 -8.49 -15.71 0.76
C GLN A 74 -8.86 -14.24 1.00
N ASN A 75 -9.94 -13.77 0.35
CA ASN A 75 -10.46 -12.40 0.49
C ASN A 75 -9.44 -11.28 0.15
N VAL A 76 -8.45 -11.57 -0.67
CA VAL A 76 -7.58 -10.50 -1.19
C VAL A 76 -8.41 -9.62 -2.12
N VAL A 77 -8.47 -8.33 -1.79
CA VAL A 77 -9.21 -7.32 -2.55
C VAL A 77 -8.25 -6.53 -3.42
N LEU A 78 -8.55 -6.47 -4.72
CA LEU A 78 -7.76 -5.74 -5.70
C LEU A 78 -8.61 -4.58 -6.25
N ARG A 79 -8.15 -3.35 -6.07
CA ARG A 79 -8.77 -2.17 -6.70
C ARG A 79 -7.82 -1.53 -7.69
N HIS A 80 -8.34 -1.10 -8.83
CA HIS A 80 -7.52 -0.64 -9.96
C HIS A 80 -6.42 -1.65 -10.35
N PRO A 81 -6.76 -2.95 -10.44
CA PRO A 81 -5.77 -4.02 -10.50
C PRO A 81 -4.83 -3.92 -11.70
N HIS A 82 -5.23 -3.28 -12.78
CA HIS A 82 -4.38 -3.04 -13.95
C HIS A 82 -3.16 -2.13 -13.66
N LYS A 83 -3.14 -1.44 -12.52
CA LYS A 83 -2.00 -0.65 -12.01
C LYS A 83 -1.21 -1.40 -10.92
N ILE A 84 -1.50 -2.68 -10.69
CA ILE A 84 -0.76 -3.50 -9.73
C ILE A 84 0.15 -4.44 -10.51
N HIS A 85 1.45 -4.38 -10.20
CA HIS A 85 2.47 -5.24 -10.79
C HIS A 85 3.16 -6.03 -9.67
N ILE A 86 3.17 -7.33 -9.79
CA ILE A 86 3.69 -8.26 -8.79
C ILE A 86 4.81 -9.11 -9.41
N GLY A 87 5.95 -9.16 -8.75
CA GLY A 87 7.09 -9.99 -9.13
C GLY A 87 6.86 -11.47 -8.89
N SER A 88 7.94 -12.25 -8.86
CA SER A 88 7.91 -13.69 -8.68
C SER A 88 8.14 -14.09 -7.21
N ASN A 89 7.64 -15.28 -6.81
CA ASN A 89 7.77 -15.82 -5.45
C ASN A 89 7.18 -14.93 -4.37
N VAL A 90 6.06 -14.27 -4.67
CA VAL A 90 5.36 -13.33 -3.78
C VAL A 90 4.19 -14.01 -3.09
N VAL A 91 3.98 -13.67 -1.82
CA VAL A 91 2.79 -14.07 -1.06
C VAL A 91 2.02 -12.83 -0.64
N ILE A 92 0.77 -12.75 -1.06
CA ILE A 92 -0.23 -11.80 -0.54
C ILE A 92 -1.19 -12.62 0.31
N ASP A 93 -1.10 -12.47 1.62
CA ASP A 93 -1.83 -13.30 2.60
C ASP A 93 -3.31 -12.90 2.69
N ASP A 94 -4.08 -13.59 3.53
CA ASP A 94 -5.54 -13.44 3.63
C ASP A 94 -5.98 -12.03 4.01
N ASN A 95 -7.12 -11.61 3.46
CA ASN A 95 -7.80 -10.33 3.75
C ASN A 95 -6.96 -9.08 3.44
N CYS A 96 -5.94 -9.17 2.60
CA CYS A 96 -5.19 -7.99 2.18
C CYS A 96 -5.99 -7.14 1.20
N LEU A 97 -5.80 -5.80 1.28
CA LEU A 97 -6.31 -4.85 0.31
C LEU A 97 -5.14 -4.20 -0.45
N LEU A 98 -5.13 -4.36 -1.77
CA LEU A 98 -4.24 -3.64 -2.68
C LEU A 98 -5.09 -2.67 -3.51
N ASP A 99 -5.03 -1.39 -3.17
CA ASP A 99 -5.79 -0.33 -3.82
C ASP A 99 -4.84 0.62 -4.57
N ALA A 100 -4.73 0.44 -5.87
CA ALA A 100 -3.86 1.25 -6.74
C ALA A 100 -4.57 2.47 -7.32
N LYS A 101 -5.60 2.99 -6.63
CA LYS A 101 -6.42 4.10 -7.09
C LYS A 101 -5.59 5.37 -7.32
N GLY A 102 -5.86 6.03 -8.43
CA GLY A 102 -5.30 7.32 -8.81
C GLY A 102 -5.56 7.62 -10.28
N GLU A 103 -5.52 8.90 -10.66
CA GLU A 103 -5.73 9.31 -12.05
C GLU A 103 -4.45 9.15 -12.88
N SER A 104 -3.33 9.71 -12.40
CA SER A 104 -2.07 9.75 -13.13
C SER A 104 -0.95 8.90 -12.54
N ASN A 105 -1.19 8.23 -11.41
CA ASN A 105 -0.21 7.39 -10.74
C ASN A 105 0.08 6.09 -11.52
N GLN A 106 1.24 5.50 -11.25
CA GLN A 106 1.60 4.17 -11.77
C GLN A 106 1.00 3.03 -10.94
N GLY A 107 0.70 3.29 -9.65
CA GLY A 107 0.04 2.38 -8.76
C GLY A 107 0.96 1.62 -7.81
N ILE A 108 0.80 0.29 -7.71
CA ILE A 108 1.54 -0.56 -6.78
C ILE A 108 2.49 -1.46 -7.55
N ARG A 109 3.76 -1.42 -7.17
CA ARG A 109 4.80 -2.30 -7.67
C ARG A 109 5.38 -3.13 -6.53
N ILE A 110 5.34 -4.45 -6.67
CA ILE A 110 5.83 -5.41 -5.69
C ILE A 110 6.93 -6.23 -6.34
N GLY A 111 8.14 -6.20 -5.76
CA GLY A 111 9.32 -6.91 -6.23
C GLY A 111 9.26 -8.42 -5.99
N ASP A 112 10.34 -9.12 -6.28
CA ASP A 112 10.46 -10.56 -6.11
C ASP A 112 10.62 -10.94 -4.63
N GLY A 113 10.08 -12.10 -4.24
CA GLY A 113 10.24 -12.65 -2.89
C GLY A 113 9.57 -11.86 -1.76
N VAL A 114 8.65 -10.95 -2.08
CA VAL A 114 7.94 -10.12 -1.09
C VAL A 114 6.85 -10.92 -0.39
N PHE A 115 6.72 -10.68 0.92
CA PHE A 115 5.60 -11.16 1.73
C PHE A 115 4.74 -9.98 2.18
N VAL A 116 3.43 -10.04 1.95
CA VAL A 116 2.44 -9.12 2.51
C VAL A 116 1.51 -9.91 3.42
N GLY A 117 1.67 -9.69 4.71
CA GLY A 117 0.95 -10.43 5.76
C GLY A 117 -0.52 -10.05 5.85
N ARG A 118 -1.32 -10.98 6.37
CA ARG A 118 -2.79 -10.87 6.42
C ARG A 118 -3.29 -9.57 7.03
N ASN A 119 -4.46 -9.14 6.57
CA ASN A 119 -5.15 -7.92 6.97
C ASN A 119 -4.36 -6.64 6.67
N SER A 120 -3.31 -6.69 5.85
CA SER A 120 -2.54 -5.49 5.51
C SER A 120 -3.16 -4.72 4.34
N ILE A 121 -2.94 -3.41 4.34
CA ILE A 121 -3.48 -2.48 3.36
C ILE A 121 -2.34 -1.76 2.65
N LEU A 122 -2.30 -1.86 1.33
CA LEU A 122 -1.49 -1.02 0.47
C LEU A 122 -2.44 -0.14 -0.34
N SER A 123 -2.46 1.17 -0.07
CA SER A 123 -3.44 2.07 -0.68
C SER A 123 -2.79 3.31 -1.28
N CYS A 124 -2.87 3.41 -2.59
CA CYS A 124 -2.56 4.63 -3.31
C CYS A 124 -3.72 5.63 -3.21
N LYS A 125 -3.36 6.89 -3.00
CA LYS A 125 -4.28 8.03 -3.05
C LYS A 125 -3.71 9.05 -4.04
N ASP A 126 -3.68 8.65 -5.31
CA ASP A 126 -2.99 9.31 -6.43
C ASP A 126 -1.45 9.21 -6.40
N GLY A 127 -0.86 8.58 -5.39
CA GLY A 127 0.57 8.29 -5.31
C GLY A 127 0.92 6.86 -5.71
N ASP A 128 2.20 6.53 -5.62
CA ASP A 128 2.76 5.23 -5.96
C ASP A 128 3.26 4.51 -4.71
N ILE A 129 3.17 3.18 -4.70
CA ILE A 129 3.79 2.32 -3.69
C ILE A 129 4.74 1.36 -4.39
N GLU A 130 5.98 1.31 -3.91
CA GLU A 130 6.99 0.37 -4.37
C GLU A 130 7.51 -0.45 -3.18
N LEU A 131 7.32 -1.76 -3.23
CA LEU A 131 7.96 -2.72 -2.33
C LEU A 131 9.08 -3.39 -3.11
N LYS A 132 10.34 -3.20 -2.68
CA LYS A 132 11.48 -3.83 -3.34
C LYS A 132 11.64 -5.28 -2.93
N ASP A 133 12.56 -5.99 -3.60
CA ASP A 133 12.77 -7.42 -3.45
C ASP A 133 12.97 -7.85 -1.99
N GLY A 134 12.33 -8.94 -1.61
CA GLY A 134 12.44 -9.53 -0.28
C GLY A 134 11.87 -8.71 0.87
N ALA A 135 11.16 -7.60 0.60
CA ALA A 135 10.48 -6.86 1.66
C ALA A 135 9.43 -7.73 2.35
N ASN A 136 9.40 -7.68 3.68
CA ASN A 136 8.49 -8.46 4.51
C ASN A 136 7.56 -7.50 5.26
N ILE A 137 6.32 -7.42 4.82
CA ILE A 137 5.27 -6.63 5.45
C ILE A 137 4.51 -7.56 6.40
N GLY A 138 4.60 -7.29 7.69
CA GLY A 138 3.95 -8.08 8.72
C GLY A 138 2.43 -8.03 8.67
N PHE A 139 1.78 -8.53 9.71
CA PHE A 139 0.32 -8.58 9.78
C PHE A 139 -0.27 -7.23 10.18
N ASN A 140 -1.46 -6.89 9.66
CA ASN A 140 -2.18 -5.66 10.01
C ASN A 140 -1.34 -4.40 9.78
N CYS A 141 -0.47 -4.40 8.78
CA CYS A 141 0.31 -3.23 8.40
C CYS A 141 -0.45 -2.39 7.38
N GLU A 142 -0.22 -1.07 7.42
CA GLU A 142 -0.85 -0.16 6.50
C GLU A 142 0.19 0.75 5.83
N VAL A 143 0.11 0.86 4.50
CA VAL A 143 0.94 1.74 3.69
C VAL A 143 0.04 2.60 2.81
N PHE A 144 0.05 3.90 3.05
CA PHE A 144 -0.69 4.88 2.26
C PHE A 144 0.25 5.82 1.51
N SER A 145 -0.07 6.10 0.24
CA SER A 145 0.74 6.97 -0.61
C SER A 145 -0.11 7.99 -1.35
N ALA A 146 0.16 9.27 -1.13
CA ALA A 146 -0.42 10.37 -1.91
C ALA A 146 0.58 10.97 -2.92
N SER A 147 1.86 10.57 -2.88
CA SER A 147 2.87 10.86 -3.92
C SER A 147 3.72 9.64 -4.21
N ARG A 148 4.65 9.29 -3.34
CA ARG A 148 5.47 8.07 -3.46
C ARG A 148 5.86 7.51 -2.10
N VAL A 149 5.66 6.20 -1.92
CA VAL A 149 6.21 5.45 -0.80
C VAL A 149 7.07 4.32 -1.34
N THR A 150 8.34 4.29 -0.94
CA THR A 150 9.29 3.23 -1.30
C THR A 150 9.71 2.47 -0.06
N ILE A 151 9.48 1.17 -0.06
CA ILE A 151 9.95 0.21 0.94
C ILE A 151 11.11 -0.57 0.34
N GLY A 152 12.30 -0.41 0.90
CA GLY A 152 13.55 -0.96 0.41
C GLY A 152 13.62 -2.48 0.42
N ALA A 153 14.67 -3.01 -0.22
CA ALA A 153 14.88 -4.45 -0.30
C ALA A 153 15.17 -5.05 1.10
N GLY A 154 14.58 -6.21 1.38
CA GLY A 154 14.78 -6.89 2.66
C GLY A 154 14.32 -6.12 3.90
N VAL A 155 13.51 -5.09 3.75
CA VAL A 155 12.89 -4.38 4.89
C VAL A 155 11.97 -5.33 5.64
N LEU A 156 12.03 -5.27 6.98
CA LEU A 156 11.09 -5.96 7.85
C LEU A 156 10.16 -4.96 8.53
N MET A 157 8.89 -5.01 8.24
CA MET A 157 7.84 -4.30 8.97
C MET A 157 7.15 -5.28 9.91
N ALA A 158 7.30 -5.09 11.22
CA ALA A 158 6.57 -5.90 12.21
C ALA A 158 5.08 -5.52 12.22
N ALA A 159 4.26 -6.35 12.86
CA ALA A 159 2.81 -6.18 12.88
C ALA A 159 2.36 -4.78 13.34
N TYR A 160 1.26 -4.29 12.75
CA TYR A 160 0.67 -2.98 13.04
C TYR A 160 1.56 -1.77 12.70
N ALA A 161 2.64 -1.96 11.93
CA ALA A 161 3.42 -0.83 11.44
C ALA A 161 2.60 -0.03 10.41
N TYR A 162 2.72 1.31 10.48
CA TYR A 162 1.95 2.25 9.69
C TYR A 162 2.88 3.21 8.96
N VAL A 163 2.74 3.33 7.65
CA VAL A 163 3.51 4.25 6.81
C VAL A 163 2.55 5.12 6.02
N ILE A 164 2.67 6.44 6.16
CA ILE A 164 1.83 7.38 5.43
C ILE A 164 2.68 8.42 4.69
N GLY A 165 2.62 8.38 3.35
CA GLY A 165 3.20 9.38 2.46
C GLY A 165 2.13 10.36 1.98
N GLY A 166 1.70 11.24 2.87
CA GLY A 166 0.73 12.30 2.60
C GLY A 166 0.05 12.78 3.87
N ASP A 167 -0.32 14.06 3.88
CA ASP A 167 -0.94 14.70 5.01
C ASP A 167 -2.04 15.69 4.55
N HIS A 168 -2.82 16.17 5.48
CA HIS A 168 -3.78 17.25 5.27
C HIS A 168 -3.21 18.56 5.76
N ASP A 169 -3.40 19.63 4.99
CA ASP A 169 -3.16 20.98 5.46
C ASP A 169 -4.22 21.33 6.53
N PHE A 170 -3.76 21.82 7.64
CA PHE A 170 -4.59 22.29 8.77
C PHE A 170 -4.16 23.68 9.25
N SER A 171 -3.45 24.43 8.41
CA SER A 171 -2.89 25.75 8.77
C SER A 171 -3.93 26.83 8.94
N ASP A 172 -5.08 26.70 8.29
CA ASP A 172 -6.18 27.66 8.42
C ASP A 172 -7.21 27.18 9.45
N PRO A 173 -7.23 27.78 10.68
CA PRO A 173 -8.15 27.37 11.74
C PRO A 173 -9.63 27.74 11.46
N ALA A 174 -9.89 28.61 10.49
CA ALA A 174 -11.25 29.01 10.11
C ALA A 174 -11.92 28.03 9.13
N ARG A 175 -11.17 27.08 8.58
CA ARG A 175 -11.64 26.10 7.61
C ARG A 175 -11.58 24.70 8.17
N SER A 176 -12.55 23.85 7.76
CA SER A 176 -12.44 22.41 8.02
C SER A 176 -11.17 21.85 7.37
N VAL A 177 -10.46 20.94 8.06
CA VAL A 177 -9.31 20.24 7.50
C VAL A 177 -9.67 19.52 6.19
N LEU A 178 -10.91 19.06 6.06
CA LEU A 178 -11.41 18.42 4.85
C LEU A 178 -11.45 19.36 3.65
N ASP A 179 -11.66 20.66 3.88
CA ASP A 179 -11.76 21.70 2.84
C ASP A 179 -10.41 22.35 2.51
N GLN A 180 -9.36 21.98 3.24
CA GLN A 180 -8.00 22.41 2.98
C GLN A 180 -7.28 21.47 2.01
N SER A 181 -6.14 21.89 1.51
CA SER A 181 -5.33 21.12 0.57
C SER A 181 -4.73 19.87 1.21
N ARG A 182 -4.21 18.98 0.39
CA ARG A 182 -3.37 17.88 0.84
C ARG A 182 -1.94 18.18 0.43
N THR A 183 -1.01 17.80 1.29
CA THR A 183 0.43 17.84 1.02
C THR A 183 0.95 16.41 0.98
N SER A 184 1.97 16.17 0.20
CA SER A 184 2.67 14.89 0.21
C SER A 184 4.09 15.08 -0.28
N SER A 185 5.03 14.68 0.56
CA SER A 185 6.46 14.61 0.26
C SER A 185 6.92 13.18 0.01
N GLY A 186 6.09 12.21 0.41
CA GLY A 186 6.37 10.79 0.30
C GLY A 186 7.24 10.25 1.43
N VAL A 187 7.50 8.94 1.39
CA VAL A 187 8.33 8.23 2.38
C VAL A 187 9.31 7.32 1.67
N THR A 188 10.54 7.29 2.15
CA THR A 188 11.55 6.33 1.72
C THR A 188 12.06 5.54 2.92
N ILE A 189 11.98 4.20 2.85
CA ILE A 189 12.57 3.29 3.84
C ILE A 189 13.69 2.55 3.14
N GLY A 190 14.92 2.72 3.64
CA GLY A 190 16.14 2.15 3.08
C GLY A 190 16.20 0.62 3.22
N ASP A 191 17.09 0.03 2.44
CA ASP A 191 17.24 -1.43 2.36
C ASP A 191 17.63 -2.02 3.73
N GLY A 192 17.08 -3.18 4.08
CA GLY A 192 17.35 -3.89 5.32
C GLY A 192 16.92 -3.17 6.60
N ALA A 193 16.14 -2.11 6.53
CA ALA A 193 15.61 -1.44 7.73
C ALA A 193 14.56 -2.32 8.43
N TRP A 194 14.42 -2.11 9.73
CA TRP A 194 13.43 -2.80 10.56
C TRP A 194 12.53 -1.82 11.28
N LEU A 195 11.24 -1.93 11.02
CA LEU A 195 10.16 -1.21 11.72
C LEU A 195 9.56 -2.13 12.78
N GLY A 196 9.75 -1.79 14.04
CA GLY A 196 9.17 -2.51 15.18
C GLY A 196 7.64 -2.45 15.18
N ALA A 197 7.01 -3.35 15.94
CA ALA A 197 5.54 -3.45 16.00
C ALA A 197 4.89 -2.12 16.38
N GLY A 198 3.86 -1.71 15.64
CA GLY A 198 3.14 -0.46 15.87
C GLY A 198 3.93 0.80 15.56
N ALA A 199 5.12 0.72 14.97
CA ALA A 199 5.87 1.91 14.54
C ALA A 199 5.10 2.68 13.48
N LYS A 200 5.14 4.02 13.55
CA LYS A 200 4.49 4.92 12.59
C LYS A 200 5.52 5.80 11.91
N VAL A 201 5.47 5.85 10.59
CA VAL A 201 6.34 6.70 9.77
C VAL A 201 5.47 7.71 9.04
N LEU A 202 5.72 9.00 9.28
CA LEU A 202 4.92 10.08 8.74
C LEU A 202 5.48 10.61 7.42
N ASP A 203 4.70 11.44 6.74
CA ASP A 203 5.05 12.02 5.45
C ASP A 203 6.39 12.78 5.48
N GLY A 204 7.13 12.73 4.39
CA GLY A 204 8.42 13.39 4.21
C GLY A 204 9.61 12.66 4.85
N VAL A 205 9.39 11.55 5.53
CA VAL A 205 10.45 10.85 6.27
C VAL A 205 11.29 9.97 5.34
N THR A 206 12.61 10.05 5.52
CA THR A 206 13.57 9.07 5.01
C THR A 206 14.16 8.27 6.17
N ILE A 207 14.04 6.95 6.13
CA ILE A 207 14.70 6.02 7.03
C ILE A 207 15.88 5.40 6.29
N GLY A 208 17.07 5.51 6.84
CA GLY A 208 18.31 5.02 6.24
C GLY A 208 18.41 3.51 6.18
N ASN A 209 19.38 3.02 5.41
CA ASN A 209 19.63 1.60 5.25
C ASN A 209 19.98 0.94 6.60
N HIS A 210 19.45 -0.27 6.83
CA HIS A 210 19.69 -1.04 8.04
C HIS A 210 19.34 -0.32 9.35
N ALA A 211 18.60 0.78 9.31
CA ALA A 211 18.10 1.45 10.50
C ALA A 211 17.06 0.60 11.23
N VAL A 212 16.92 0.83 12.52
CA VAL A 212 15.95 0.15 13.38
C VAL A 212 15.04 1.16 14.03
N ILE A 213 13.75 1.01 13.84
CA ILE A 213 12.72 1.81 14.49
C ILE A 213 12.07 0.95 15.56
N GLY A 214 12.16 1.39 16.82
CA GLY A 214 11.61 0.66 17.96
C GLY A 214 10.09 0.54 17.91
N ALA A 215 9.55 -0.46 18.59
CA ALA A 215 8.12 -0.69 18.66
C ALA A 215 7.37 0.54 19.22
N GLY A 216 6.24 0.88 18.60
CA GLY A 216 5.40 2.03 18.97
C GLY A 216 6.02 3.40 18.70
N ALA A 217 7.20 3.50 18.09
CA ALA A 217 7.83 4.78 17.80
C ALA A 217 7.06 5.55 16.71
N VAL A 218 7.05 6.89 16.81
CA VAL A 218 6.48 7.79 15.80
C VAL A 218 7.60 8.60 15.16
N VAL A 219 7.93 8.24 13.92
CA VAL A 219 9.01 8.84 13.15
C VAL A 219 8.46 9.99 12.31
N ARG A 220 8.95 11.20 12.60
CA ARG A 220 8.59 12.45 11.89
C ARG A 220 9.79 13.20 11.31
N GLU A 221 10.98 12.70 11.52
CA GLU A 221 12.24 13.26 11.06
C GLU A 221 13.10 12.14 10.47
N ALA A 222 14.03 12.50 9.59
CA ALA A 222 14.92 11.53 8.95
C ALA A 222 15.74 10.73 9.98
N VAL A 223 15.89 9.44 9.73
CA VAL A 223 16.71 8.54 10.55
C VAL A 223 17.90 8.09 9.73
N PRO A 224 19.14 8.31 10.19
CA PRO A 224 20.35 7.92 9.45
C PRO A 224 20.50 6.41 9.24
N ASP A 225 21.36 6.01 8.31
CA ASP A 225 21.75 4.63 8.11
C ASP A 225 22.21 3.99 9.42
N ARG A 226 21.80 2.74 9.66
CA ARG A 226 22.16 1.93 10.83
C ARG A 226 21.78 2.53 12.18
N ALA A 227 21.10 3.66 12.23
CA ALA A 227 20.65 4.25 13.48
C ALA A 227 19.52 3.42 14.12
N VAL A 228 19.45 3.49 15.46
CA VAL A 228 18.33 2.96 16.25
C VAL A 228 17.54 4.14 16.79
N ALA A 229 16.27 4.27 16.39
CA ALA A 229 15.39 5.36 16.80
C ALA A 229 14.19 4.81 17.57
N VAL A 230 13.84 5.41 18.70
CA VAL A 230 12.73 4.98 19.56
C VAL A 230 11.96 6.17 20.10
N GLY A 231 10.73 5.94 20.55
CA GLY A 231 9.92 6.92 21.28
C GLY A 231 8.91 7.70 20.44
N VAL A 232 8.19 8.61 21.09
CA VAL A 232 7.15 9.49 20.52
C VAL A 232 7.39 10.91 21.00
N PRO A 233 7.93 11.79 20.13
CA PRO A 233 8.47 11.51 18.80
C PRO A 233 9.75 10.64 18.86
N ALA A 234 10.02 9.91 17.79
CA ALA A 234 11.21 9.06 17.73
C ALA A 234 12.50 9.89 17.77
N ARG A 235 13.50 9.41 18.52
CA ARG A 235 14.85 10.00 18.60
C ARG A 235 15.88 8.90 18.42
N VAL A 236 16.95 9.23 17.73
CA VAL A 236 18.11 8.35 17.61
C VAL A 236 18.76 8.20 18.97
N VAL A 237 18.86 6.96 19.47
CA VAL A 237 19.45 6.64 20.77
C VAL A 237 20.77 5.89 20.66
N SER A 238 21.02 5.22 19.55
CA SER A 238 22.28 4.52 19.27
C SER A 238 22.40 4.23 17.75
N SER A 239 23.50 3.62 17.37
CA SER A 239 23.65 3.02 16.04
C SER A 239 24.06 1.55 16.20
N ARG A 240 23.70 0.76 15.17
CA ARG A 240 24.17 -0.63 15.10
C ARG A 240 25.66 -0.60 14.82
N ALA A 241 26.42 -1.34 15.61
CA ALA A 241 27.86 -1.50 15.34
C ALA A 241 28.09 -2.12 13.95
N THR A 242 29.16 -1.71 13.32
CA THR A 242 29.66 -2.32 12.07
C THR A 242 30.28 -3.67 12.36
#